data_78899a7ae2671cf6753fe2e5dfeb053c
#
_entry.id   78899a7ae2671cf6753fe2e5dfeb053c
#
_cell.length_a   1.000
_cell.length_b   1.000
_cell.length_c   1.000
_cell.angle_alpha   90.00
_cell.angle_beta   90.00
_cell.angle_gamma   90.00
#
_symmetry.space_group_name_H-M   'P 1'
#
loop_
_entity.id
_entity.type
_entity.pdbx_description
1 polymer ?
#
loop_
_entity_poly.entity_id
_entity_poly.type
_entity_poly.pdbx_seq_one_letter_code
_entity_poly.pdbx_strand_id
1 'polypeptide(L)'
;DGDVVAWWGDEPRQRGELERIAPGDVARFFETEEELKRLAAYLQPYVLESPPDLHARGLRKVGELWKTWRRFRGVTGDDVSGLVRFLTGSLGEFLDRRFESDKLKRLILSNSLYGKHGGPYQPGTAMGLLFHLLSGGDAEQQAWQGHVIGGMGAITQALRAASEDLGVEIRTAAPVAEINIANGNATGNTLESGDECDARLVVSNADPTHTFLGLVDTTELDADVRRDVANIRMDGPAGKVNFVLSEEPRVNGMPADRTKPQRSLFTLIPTLADAEANYNASQRGELPERLWVDCVLAS
;
A
#
# COMPACT_ATOMS: atom_id res chain seq x y z
N ASP A 1 -1.20 10.81 26.50
CA ASP A 1 -2.25 11.68 27.06
C ASP A 1 -3.57 10.93 27.25
N GLY A 2 -3.78 9.73 26.69
CA GLY A 2 -5.05 9.00 26.72
C GLY A 2 -6.14 9.61 25.82
N ASP A 3 -5.79 10.54 24.94
CA ASP A 3 -6.70 11.17 23.99
C ASP A 3 -6.84 10.28 22.75
N VAL A 4 -8.06 9.89 22.43
CA VAL A 4 -8.39 9.08 21.25
C VAL A 4 -8.95 9.99 20.18
N VAL A 5 -8.43 9.88 18.98
CA VAL A 5 -8.89 10.60 17.80
C VAL A 5 -9.48 9.58 16.82
N ALA A 6 -10.72 9.80 16.41
CA ALA A 6 -11.40 8.92 15.47
C ALA A 6 -11.34 9.49 14.05
N TRP A 7 -11.09 8.61 13.08
CA TRP A 7 -11.23 8.93 11.66
C TRP A 7 -12.61 8.48 11.18
N TRP A 8 -13.38 9.40 10.63
CA TRP A 8 -14.74 9.13 10.16
C TRP A 8 -14.81 9.24 8.62
N GLY A 9 -15.51 8.31 7.99
CA GLY A 9 -15.83 8.40 6.56
C GLY A 9 -16.97 9.39 6.26
N ASP A 10 -17.70 9.84 7.28
CA ASP A 10 -18.81 10.81 7.21
C ASP A 10 -18.26 12.21 7.50
N GLU A 11 -18.37 13.14 6.54
CA GLU A 11 -17.81 14.49 6.67
C GLU A 11 -18.30 15.27 7.90
N PRO A 12 -19.60 15.32 8.25
CA PRO A 12 -20.05 16.02 9.45
C PRO A 12 -19.38 15.52 10.73
N ARG A 13 -19.23 14.21 10.90
CA ARG A 13 -18.53 13.63 12.06
C ARG A 13 -17.04 13.91 12.04
N GLN A 14 -16.41 13.77 10.86
CA GLN A 14 -15.00 14.09 10.69
C GLN A 14 -14.73 15.56 11.01
N ARG A 15 -15.59 16.46 10.55
CA ARG A 15 -15.49 17.90 10.84
C ARG A 15 -15.59 18.16 12.35
N GLY A 16 -16.56 17.58 13.03
CA GLY A 16 -16.70 17.72 14.49
C GLY A 16 -15.48 17.19 15.26
N GLU A 17 -14.87 16.10 14.80
CA GLU A 17 -13.64 15.58 15.41
C GLU A 17 -12.44 16.52 15.17
N LEU A 18 -12.31 17.08 13.97
CA LEU A 18 -11.27 18.05 13.64
C LEU A 18 -11.45 19.36 14.42
N GLU A 19 -12.66 19.84 14.60
CA GLU A 19 -12.95 21.01 15.44
C GLU A 19 -12.50 20.80 16.89
N ARG A 20 -12.60 19.56 17.39
CA ARG A 20 -12.14 19.19 18.74
C ARG A 20 -10.61 19.17 18.88
N ILE A 21 -9.88 18.69 17.87
CA ILE A 21 -8.43 18.45 17.97
C ILE A 21 -7.55 19.49 17.25
N ALA A 22 -8.10 20.17 16.25
CA ALA A 22 -7.39 21.05 15.34
C ALA A 22 -8.30 22.16 14.76
N PRO A 23 -8.97 22.98 15.60
CA PRO A 23 -9.98 23.94 15.11
C PRO A 23 -9.42 24.94 14.08
N GLY A 24 -8.14 25.32 14.18
CA GLY A 24 -7.48 26.22 13.22
C GLY A 24 -7.18 25.59 11.86
N ASP A 25 -7.19 24.26 11.77
CA ASP A 25 -6.77 23.54 10.55
C ASP A 25 -7.96 22.95 9.77
N VAL A 26 -9.20 23.05 10.25
CA VAL A 26 -10.37 22.38 9.65
C VAL A 26 -10.55 22.75 8.18
N ALA A 27 -10.53 24.03 7.86
CA ALA A 27 -10.68 24.48 6.47
C ALA A 27 -9.53 23.97 5.58
N ARG A 28 -8.29 24.10 6.05
CA ARG A 28 -7.09 23.65 5.34
C ARG A 28 -7.08 22.12 5.11
N PHE A 29 -7.64 21.36 6.05
CA PHE A 29 -7.77 19.91 5.91
C PHE A 29 -8.66 19.56 4.71
N PHE A 30 -9.87 20.08 4.63
CA PHE A 30 -10.79 19.80 3.53
C PHE A 30 -10.30 20.35 2.19
N GLU A 31 -9.68 21.54 2.16
CA GLU A 31 -9.00 22.05 0.95
C GLU A 31 -7.91 21.10 0.46
N THR A 32 -7.16 20.51 1.40
CA THR A 32 -6.10 19.53 1.08
C THR A 32 -6.69 18.23 0.54
N GLU A 33 -7.78 17.73 1.14
CA GLU A 33 -8.47 16.54 0.60
C GLU A 33 -8.95 16.75 -0.83
N GLU A 34 -9.56 17.90 -1.14
CA GLU A 34 -10.01 18.23 -2.49
C GLU A 34 -8.82 18.35 -3.48
N GLU A 35 -7.71 18.97 -3.06
CA GLU A 35 -6.47 18.99 -3.85
C GLU A 35 -5.98 17.58 -4.14
N LEU A 36 -5.90 16.73 -3.13
CA LEU A 36 -5.45 15.34 -3.26
C LEU A 36 -6.38 14.51 -4.16
N LYS A 37 -7.69 14.61 -3.99
CA LYS A 37 -8.68 13.91 -4.82
C LYS A 37 -8.54 14.32 -6.29
N ARG A 38 -8.40 15.62 -6.57
CA ARG A 38 -8.21 16.14 -7.93
C ARG A 38 -6.92 15.60 -8.55
N LEU A 39 -5.80 15.61 -7.80
CA LEU A 39 -4.52 15.10 -8.28
C LEU A 39 -4.53 13.59 -8.47
N ALA A 40 -5.16 12.85 -7.56
CA ALA A 40 -5.30 11.41 -7.67
C ALA A 40 -6.09 11.00 -8.93
N ALA A 41 -7.13 11.74 -9.30
CA ALA A 41 -7.91 11.49 -10.51
C ALA A 41 -7.07 11.49 -11.81
N TYR A 42 -6.00 12.26 -11.86
CA TYR A 42 -5.08 12.24 -13.01
C TYR A 42 -4.18 10.99 -13.02
N LEU A 43 -3.84 10.43 -11.87
CA LEU A 43 -2.94 9.28 -11.73
C LEU A 43 -3.67 7.93 -11.72
N GLN A 44 -4.93 7.90 -11.27
CA GLN A 44 -5.73 6.68 -11.10
C GLN A 44 -5.75 5.77 -12.35
N PRO A 45 -5.91 6.28 -13.59
CA PRO A 45 -5.89 5.43 -14.78
C PRO A 45 -4.58 4.66 -14.97
N TYR A 46 -3.46 5.19 -14.46
CA TYR A 46 -2.14 4.56 -14.61
C TYR A 46 -1.87 3.45 -13.60
N VAL A 47 -2.68 3.33 -12.55
CA VAL A 47 -2.55 2.25 -11.56
C VAL A 47 -2.95 0.90 -12.16
N LEU A 48 -3.97 0.89 -13.04
CA LEU A 48 -4.53 -0.32 -13.64
C LEU A 48 -4.12 -0.55 -15.10
N GLU A 49 -3.51 0.44 -15.75
CA GLU A 49 -3.07 0.34 -17.14
C GLU A 49 -1.55 0.15 -17.22
N SER A 50 -1.11 -0.49 -18.29
CA SER A 50 0.31 -0.55 -18.59
C SER A 50 0.87 0.85 -18.77
N PRO A 51 2.05 1.17 -18.19
CA PRO A 51 2.68 2.46 -18.38
C PRO A 51 2.96 2.72 -19.88
N PRO A 52 3.03 4.01 -20.30
CA PRO A 52 3.33 4.35 -21.69
C PRO A 52 4.67 3.73 -22.14
N ASP A 53 4.68 3.10 -23.29
CA ASP A 53 5.90 2.55 -23.88
C ASP A 53 6.79 3.69 -24.39
N LEU A 54 7.78 4.09 -23.60
CA LEU A 54 8.73 5.15 -23.95
C LEU A 54 9.66 4.76 -25.10
N HIS A 55 9.80 3.46 -25.39
CA HIS A 55 10.62 2.92 -26.47
C HIS A 55 9.83 2.67 -27.76
N ALA A 56 8.52 2.90 -27.77
CA ALA A 56 7.68 2.77 -28.96
C ALA A 56 8.23 3.59 -30.11
N ARG A 57 8.12 3.06 -31.34
CA ARG A 57 8.59 3.69 -32.58
C ARG A 57 7.43 3.85 -33.57
N GLY A 58 7.61 4.78 -34.54
CA GLY A 58 6.65 4.97 -35.64
C GLY A 58 5.25 5.39 -35.14
N LEU A 59 4.21 4.88 -35.80
CA LEU A 59 2.81 5.22 -35.52
C LEU A 59 2.38 4.84 -34.09
N ARG A 60 2.96 3.78 -33.51
CA ARG A 60 2.69 3.38 -32.14
C ARG A 60 3.11 4.46 -31.14
N LYS A 61 4.27 5.09 -31.35
CA LYS A 61 4.74 6.23 -30.54
C LYS A 61 3.77 7.40 -30.59
N VAL A 62 3.28 7.72 -31.80
CA VAL A 62 2.28 8.80 -31.96
C VAL A 62 0.99 8.48 -31.20
N GLY A 63 0.52 7.24 -31.28
CA GLY A 63 -0.65 6.78 -30.53
C GLY A 63 -0.49 6.90 -29.02
N GLU A 64 0.67 6.47 -28.46
CA GLU A 64 0.96 6.59 -27.03
C GLU A 64 1.07 8.05 -26.59
N LEU A 65 1.74 8.90 -27.36
CA LEU A 65 1.83 10.34 -27.07
C LEU A 65 0.45 11.01 -27.12
N TRP A 66 -0.41 10.64 -28.08
CA TRP A 66 -1.76 11.18 -28.18
C TRP A 66 -2.65 10.75 -27.00
N LYS A 67 -2.58 9.47 -26.57
CA LYS A 67 -3.28 8.98 -25.37
C LYS A 67 -2.85 9.78 -24.13
N THR A 68 -1.55 9.93 -23.94
CA THR A 68 -0.97 10.67 -22.82
C THR A 68 -1.41 12.12 -22.85
N TRP A 69 -1.26 12.79 -24.00
CA TRP A 69 -1.70 14.18 -24.18
C TRP A 69 -3.20 14.36 -23.90
N ARG A 70 -4.04 13.46 -24.41
CA ARG A 70 -5.50 13.54 -24.19
C ARG A 70 -5.86 13.44 -22.71
N ARG A 71 -5.13 12.66 -21.92
CA ARG A 71 -5.32 12.51 -20.46
C ARG A 71 -4.91 13.75 -19.70
N PHE A 72 -3.78 14.33 -20.07
CA PHE A 72 -3.26 15.52 -19.39
C PHE A 72 -3.76 16.85 -19.96
N ARG A 73 -4.66 16.84 -20.92
CA ARG A 73 -5.18 18.04 -21.58
C ARG A 73 -5.87 19.04 -20.64
N GLY A 74 -6.41 18.58 -19.52
CA GLY A 74 -7.07 19.42 -18.52
C GLY A 74 -6.21 19.75 -17.30
N VAL A 75 -4.96 19.28 -17.26
CA VAL A 75 -4.04 19.52 -16.15
C VAL A 75 -3.51 20.94 -16.22
N THR A 76 -3.66 21.68 -15.14
CA THR A 76 -3.12 23.05 -15.02
C THR A 76 -1.66 23.04 -14.61
N GLY A 77 -0.96 24.19 -14.73
CA GLY A 77 0.39 24.33 -14.22
C GLY A 77 0.50 24.10 -12.71
N ASP A 78 -0.54 24.49 -11.97
CA ASP A 78 -0.63 24.27 -10.53
C ASP A 78 -0.78 22.77 -10.18
N ASP A 79 -1.58 22.03 -10.97
CA ASP A 79 -1.71 20.59 -10.80
C ASP A 79 -0.39 19.85 -11.07
N VAL A 80 0.36 20.25 -12.12
CA VAL A 80 1.70 19.72 -12.40
C VAL A 80 2.64 19.98 -11.22
N SER A 81 2.63 21.21 -10.71
CA SER A 81 3.45 21.59 -9.55
C SER A 81 3.05 20.79 -8.30
N GLY A 82 1.74 20.57 -8.10
CA GLY A 82 1.20 19.73 -7.05
C GLY A 82 1.68 18.29 -7.17
N LEU A 83 1.52 17.68 -8.34
CA LEU A 83 1.98 16.30 -8.60
C LEU A 83 3.49 16.16 -8.35
N VAL A 84 4.31 17.06 -8.87
CA VAL A 84 5.77 17.04 -8.63
C VAL A 84 6.06 17.10 -7.13
N ARG A 85 5.39 18.00 -6.40
CA ARG A 85 5.54 18.15 -4.95
C ARG A 85 5.22 16.86 -4.19
N PHE A 86 4.10 16.19 -4.51
CA PHE A 86 3.70 14.95 -3.86
C PHE A 86 4.56 13.75 -4.27
N LEU A 87 5.05 13.70 -5.50
CA LEU A 87 5.88 12.60 -5.98
C LEU A 87 7.33 12.68 -5.47
N THR A 88 7.85 13.88 -5.23
CA THR A 88 9.26 14.09 -4.88
C THR A 88 9.48 14.68 -3.48
N GLY A 89 8.48 15.33 -2.91
CA GLY A 89 8.56 15.99 -1.62
C GLY A 89 8.47 15.04 -0.43
N SER A 90 8.81 15.55 0.75
CA SER A 90 8.64 14.81 2.00
C SER A 90 7.29 15.09 2.64
N LEU A 91 6.71 14.06 3.27
CA LEU A 91 5.44 14.17 3.99
C LEU A 91 5.55 15.14 5.18
N GLY A 92 6.65 15.04 5.94
CA GLY A 92 6.86 15.87 7.12
C GLY A 92 6.90 17.36 6.79
N GLU A 93 7.69 17.77 5.77
CA GLU A 93 7.70 19.18 5.33
C GLU A 93 6.33 19.65 4.80
N PHE A 94 5.61 18.78 4.10
CA PHE A 94 4.26 19.10 3.63
C PHE A 94 3.33 19.38 4.82
N LEU A 95 3.31 18.49 5.83
CA LEU A 95 2.48 18.61 7.02
C LEU A 95 2.86 19.86 7.84
N ASP A 96 4.15 20.13 8.03
CA ASP A 96 4.64 21.27 8.81
C ASP A 96 4.28 22.61 8.18
N ARG A 97 4.28 22.68 6.85
CA ARG A 97 3.89 23.91 6.13
C ARG A 97 2.38 24.10 6.05
N ARG A 98 1.61 23.01 6.09
CA ARG A 98 0.17 23.05 5.84
C ARG A 98 -0.68 23.14 7.10
N PHE A 99 -0.25 22.50 8.20
CA PHE A 99 -1.03 22.35 9.43
C PHE A 99 -0.28 22.85 10.66
N GLU A 100 -1.05 23.36 11.63
CA GLU A 100 -0.51 23.84 12.91
C GLU A 100 -0.59 22.75 13.98
N SER A 101 -1.70 21.97 14.01
CA SER A 101 -1.97 20.98 15.03
C SER A 101 -1.11 19.73 14.89
N ASP A 102 -0.28 19.44 15.89
CA ASP A 102 0.50 18.21 15.96
C ASP A 102 -0.36 16.95 16.01
N LYS A 103 -1.56 17.02 16.61
CA LYS A 103 -2.50 15.90 16.64
C LYS A 103 -3.00 15.55 15.24
N LEU A 104 -3.33 16.57 14.45
CA LEU A 104 -3.75 16.39 13.06
C LEU A 104 -2.61 15.86 12.19
N LYS A 105 -1.41 16.41 12.34
CA LYS A 105 -0.22 15.92 11.61
C LYS A 105 0.04 14.44 11.88
N ARG A 106 -0.06 13.98 13.14
CA ARG A 106 0.11 12.56 13.51
C ARG A 106 -0.97 11.69 12.88
N LEU A 107 -2.23 12.16 12.90
CA LEU A 107 -3.35 11.42 12.31
C LEU A 107 -3.15 11.21 10.80
N ILE A 108 -2.73 12.25 10.08
CA ILE A 108 -2.43 12.16 8.64
C ILE A 108 -1.18 11.28 8.41
N LEU A 109 -0.14 11.42 9.23
CA LEU A 109 1.08 10.62 9.16
C LEU A 109 0.78 9.12 9.19
N SER A 110 -0.05 8.66 10.13
CA SER A 110 -0.34 7.24 10.30
C SER A 110 -0.95 6.61 9.05
N ASN A 111 -1.85 7.33 8.38
CA ASN A 111 -2.47 6.84 7.16
C ASN A 111 -1.56 6.94 5.93
N SER A 112 -0.60 7.87 5.92
CA SER A 112 0.20 8.18 4.72
C SER A 112 1.48 7.37 4.59
N LEU A 113 2.11 6.96 5.70
CA LEU A 113 3.36 6.18 5.69
C LEU A 113 3.14 4.68 5.87
N TYR A 114 1.91 4.22 6.05
CA TYR A 114 1.61 2.81 6.20
C TYR A 114 2.17 1.99 5.04
N GLY A 115 3.00 1.00 5.37
CA GLY A 115 3.62 0.11 4.37
C GLY A 115 4.71 0.75 3.50
N LYS A 116 5.21 1.94 3.84
CA LYS A 116 6.28 2.63 3.09
C LYS A 116 7.62 2.55 3.81
N HIS A 117 8.66 2.32 3.03
CA HIS A 117 10.03 2.35 3.52
C HIS A 117 10.57 3.79 3.45
N GLY A 118 10.44 4.54 4.54
CA GLY A 118 10.91 5.92 4.64
C GLY A 118 10.40 6.61 5.88
N GLY A 119 11.19 7.51 6.44
CA GLY A 119 10.75 8.45 7.48
C GLY A 119 9.92 9.61 6.90
N PRO A 120 9.19 10.34 7.73
CA PRO A 120 8.33 11.43 7.25
C PRO A 120 9.09 12.53 6.49
N TYR A 121 10.35 12.74 6.77
CA TYR A 121 11.16 13.78 6.10
C TYR A 121 11.98 13.25 4.91
N GLN A 122 11.82 11.98 4.54
CA GLN A 122 12.50 11.45 3.36
C GLN A 122 11.81 11.88 2.06
N PRO A 123 12.56 12.19 0.99
CA PRO A 123 12.01 12.55 -0.31
C PRO A 123 11.07 11.47 -0.85
N GLY A 124 9.98 11.87 -1.49
CA GLY A 124 8.99 10.97 -2.09
C GLY A 124 7.95 10.41 -1.10
N THR A 125 8.09 10.65 0.21
CA THR A 125 7.13 10.14 1.20
C THR A 125 5.78 10.85 1.17
N ALA A 126 5.71 12.08 0.64
CA ALA A 126 4.45 12.78 0.44
C ALA A 126 3.51 12.07 -0.55
N MET A 127 4.02 11.21 -1.43
CA MET A 127 3.21 10.35 -2.29
C MET A 127 2.24 9.45 -1.49
N GLY A 128 2.55 9.19 -0.21
CA GLY A 128 1.67 8.46 0.69
C GLY A 128 0.27 9.03 0.80
N LEU A 129 0.15 10.34 0.72
CA LEU A 129 -1.15 11.02 0.72
C LEU A 129 -2.01 10.68 -0.50
N LEU A 130 -1.38 10.48 -1.66
CA LEU A 130 -2.07 10.12 -2.90
C LEU A 130 -2.35 8.61 -2.99
N PHE A 131 -1.48 7.77 -2.42
CA PHE A 131 -1.52 6.33 -2.61
C PHE A 131 -2.88 5.70 -2.23
N HIS A 132 -3.44 6.07 -1.09
CA HIS A 132 -4.73 5.55 -0.65
C HIS A 132 -5.91 5.99 -1.52
N LEU A 133 -5.79 7.15 -2.16
CA LEU A 133 -6.78 7.66 -3.11
C LEU A 133 -6.66 6.99 -4.49
N LEU A 134 -5.48 6.48 -4.83
CA LEU A 134 -5.24 5.78 -6.10
C LEU A 134 -5.74 4.33 -6.08
N SER A 135 -5.73 3.68 -4.93
CA SER A 135 -6.09 2.26 -4.78
C SER A 135 -7.58 2.02 -4.54
N GLY A 136 -8.36 3.06 -4.28
CA GLY A 136 -9.81 2.97 -4.08
C GLY A 136 -10.58 3.04 -5.39
N GLY A 137 -11.81 2.49 -5.41
CA GLY A 137 -12.79 2.66 -6.47
C GLY A 137 -13.29 4.11 -6.61
N ASP A 138 -14.57 4.31 -6.87
CA ASP A 138 -15.16 5.65 -6.96
C ASP A 138 -14.86 6.49 -5.70
N ALA A 139 -14.66 7.79 -5.91
CA ALA A 139 -14.23 8.74 -4.86
C ALA A 139 -15.08 8.71 -3.57
N GLU A 140 -16.33 8.29 -3.66
CA GLU A 140 -17.22 8.10 -2.52
C GLU A 140 -16.91 6.84 -1.70
N GLN A 141 -16.21 5.86 -2.25
CA GLN A 141 -15.88 4.57 -1.61
C GLN A 141 -14.44 4.50 -1.08
N GLN A 142 -13.61 5.50 -1.35
CA GLN A 142 -12.16 5.49 -1.08
C GLN A 142 -11.78 5.41 0.41
N ALA A 143 -12.69 5.74 1.32
CA ALA A 143 -12.41 5.75 2.76
C ALA A 143 -12.77 4.44 3.50
N TRP A 144 -13.32 3.44 2.81
CA TRP A 144 -13.84 2.25 3.47
C TRP A 144 -12.85 1.08 3.43
N GLN A 145 -12.19 0.84 4.55
CA GLN A 145 -11.55 -0.44 4.81
C GLN A 145 -12.61 -1.37 5.42
N GLY A 146 -13.04 -2.36 4.65
CA GLY A 146 -13.97 -3.38 5.13
C GLY A 146 -13.27 -4.44 5.98
N HIS A 147 -13.93 -4.89 7.04
CA HIS A 147 -13.52 -6.09 7.76
C HIS A 147 -14.30 -7.29 7.24
N VAL A 148 -13.58 -8.33 6.85
CA VAL A 148 -14.19 -9.56 6.34
C VAL A 148 -14.73 -10.38 7.50
N ILE A 149 -16.02 -10.74 7.45
CA ILE A 149 -16.61 -11.65 8.42
C ILE A 149 -15.93 -13.02 8.29
N GLY A 150 -15.38 -13.54 9.38
CA GLY A 150 -14.56 -14.76 9.39
C GLY A 150 -13.07 -14.51 9.12
N GLY A 151 -12.65 -13.23 9.09
CA GLY A 151 -11.25 -12.82 8.88
C GLY A 151 -10.79 -12.90 7.43
N MET A 152 -9.54 -12.53 7.17
CA MET A 152 -8.97 -12.50 5.82
C MET A 152 -8.96 -13.88 5.13
N GLY A 153 -8.87 -14.96 5.91
CA GLY A 153 -8.93 -16.33 5.38
C GLY A 153 -10.25 -16.66 4.69
N ALA A 154 -11.36 -15.99 5.04
CA ALA A 154 -12.65 -16.21 4.38
C ALA A 154 -12.62 -15.81 2.90
N ILE A 155 -11.82 -14.80 2.53
CA ILE A 155 -11.63 -14.40 1.12
C ILE A 155 -10.96 -15.54 0.33
N THR A 156 -9.86 -16.08 0.87
CA THR A 156 -9.13 -17.17 0.21
C THR A 156 -9.96 -18.43 0.10
N GLN A 157 -10.81 -18.73 1.10
CA GLN A 157 -11.73 -19.87 1.04
C GLN A 157 -12.83 -19.66 -0.01
N ALA A 158 -13.39 -18.45 -0.12
CA ALA A 158 -14.36 -18.13 -1.16
C ALA A 158 -13.76 -18.23 -2.57
N LEU A 159 -12.53 -17.72 -2.75
CA LEU A 159 -11.81 -17.85 -4.02
C LEU A 159 -11.49 -19.31 -4.36
N ARG A 160 -11.11 -20.09 -3.34
CA ARG A 160 -10.88 -21.53 -3.49
C ARG A 160 -12.14 -22.23 -3.99
N ALA A 161 -13.27 -22.06 -3.33
CA ALA A 161 -14.53 -22.69 -3.71
C ALA A 161 -14.92 -22.31 -5.15
N ALA A 162 -14.84 -21.02 -5.50
CA ALA A 162 -15.15 -20.58 -6.86
C ALA A 162 -14.20 -21.16 -7.92
N SER A 163 -12.92 -21.37 -7.57
CA SER A 163 -11.94 -21.99 -8.48
C SER A 163 -12.23 -23.48 -8.67
N GLU A 164 -12.54 -24.20 -7.60
CA GLU A 164 -12.90 -25.62 -7.63
C GLU A 164 -14.18 -25.85 -8.45
N ASP A 165 -15.20 -24.98 -8.32
CA ASP A 165 -16.43 -24.99 -9.12
C ASP A 165 -16.17 -24.80 -10.63
N LEU A 166 -15.08 -24.11 -10.98
CA LEU A 166 -14.62 -23.94 -12.36
C LEU A 166 -13.69 -25.07 -12.84
N GLY A 167 -13.48 -26.09 -12.03
CA GLY A 167 -12.67 -27.26 -12.38
C GLY A 167 -11.15 -27.07 -12.14
N VAL A 168 -10.75 -26.07 -11.37
CA VAL A 168 -9.34 -25.87 -10.99
C VAL A 168 -8.94 -26.91 -9.95
N GLU A 169 -7.84 -27.62 -10.20
CA GLU A 169 -7.21 -28.48 -9.20
C GLU A 169 -6.33 -27.64 -8.29
N ILE A 170 -6.59 -27.68 -6.99
CA ILE A 170 -5.79 -26.96 -5.98
C ILE A 170 -5.01 -27.98 -5.14
N ARG A 171 -3.69 -27.89 -5.19
CA ARG A 171 -2.78 -28.69 -4.37
C ARG A 171 -2.17 -27.82 -3.28
N THR A 172 -2.35 -28.21 -2.03
CA THR A 172 -1.70 -27.59 -0.87
C THR A 172 -0.55 -28.48 -0.38
N ALA A 173 0.36 -27.92 0.41
CA ALA A 173 1.58 -28.61 0.84
C ALA A 173 2.39 -29.18 -0.35
N ALA A 174 2.39 -28.48 -1.46
CA ALA A 174 3.06 -28.82 -2.71
C ALA A 174 4.04 -27.70 -3.10
N PRO A 175 5.14 -27.53 -2.37
CA PRO A 175 6.10 -26.49 -2.66
C PRO A 175 6.76 -26.77 -4.02
N VAL A 176 6.90 -25.70 -4.83
CA VAL A 176 7.56 -25.74 -6.13
C VAL A 176 9.06 -25.64 -5.92
N ALA A 177 9.81 -26.59 -6.44
CA ALA A 177 11.27 -26.56 -6.43
C ALA A 177 11.86 -25.80 -7.61
N GLU A 178 11.24 -25.95 -8.81
CA GLU A 178 11.78 -25.39 -10.03
C GLU A 178 10.66 -25.07 -11.05
N ILE A 179 10.85 -24.02 -11.84
CA ILE A 179 10.08 -23.72 -13.04
C ILE A 179 10.85 -24.28 -14.23
N ASN A 180 10.29 -25.27 -14.92
CA ASN A 180 10.93 -25.97 -16.01
C ASN A 180 10.98 -25.06 -17.26
N ILE A 181 12.15 -24.91 -17.85
CA ILE A 181 12.37 -24.13 -19.07
C ILE A 181 12.88 -25.07 -20.19
N ALA A 182 12.29 -24.98 -21.36
CA ALA A 182 12.79 -25.64 -22.54
C ALA A 182 12.71 -24.71 -23.75
N ASN A 183 13.84 -24.55 -24.46
CA ASN A 183 13.95 -23.67 -25.63
C ASN A 183 13.50 -22.21 -25.33
N GLY A 184 13.85 -21.70 -24.15
CA GLY A 184 13.50 -20.34 -23.71
C GLY A 184 12.02 -20.13 -23.35
N ASN A 185 11.25 -21.20 -23.15
CA ASN A 185 9.85 -21.14 -22.76
C ASN A 185 9.60 -21.93 -21.46
N ALA A 186 8.77 -21.39 -20.58
CA ALA A 186 8.30 -22.15 -19.43
C ALA A 186 7.38 -23.29 -19.90
N THR A 187 7.66 -24.52 -19.47
CA THR A 187 6.93 -25.74 -19.88
C THR A 187 6.16 -26.36 -18.73
N GLY A 188 6.37 -25.89 -17.49
CA GLY A 188 5.73 -26.42 -16.30
C GLY A 188 6.54 -26.10 -15.06
N ASN A 189 6.36 -26.92 -14.05
CA ASN A 189 7.14 -26.86 -12.81
C ASN A 189 7.39 -28.25 -12.24
N THR A 190 8.42 -28.36 -11.40
CA THR A 190 8.74 -29.53 -10.61
C THR A 190 8.54 -29.21 -9.15
N LEU A 191 7.81 -30.05 -8.42
CA LEU A 191 7.59 -29.94 -6.98
C LEU A 191 8.80 -30.49 -6.20
N GLU A 192 8.94 -30.08 -4.93
CA GLU A 192 10.00 -30.66 -4.04
C GLU A 192 9.82 -32.17 -3.84
N SER A 193 8.62 -32.73 -4.04
CA SER A 193 8.37 -34.17 -4.06
C SER A 193 8.98 -34.90 -5.26
N GLY A 194 9.41 -34.15 -6.29
CA GLY A 194 9.84 -34.68 -7.58
C GLY A 194 8.72 -34.86 -8.61
N ASP A 195 7.47 -34.53 -8.26
CA ASP A 195 6.37 -34.57 -9.21
C ASP A 195 6.47 -33.43 -10.22
N GLU A 196 6.29 -33.73 -11.49
CA GLU A 196 6.28 -32.74 -12.56
C GLU A 196 4.86 -32.36 -12.96
N CYS A 197 4.64 -31.08 -13.24
CA CYS A 197 3.37 -30.53 -13.70
C CYS A 197 3.60 -29.79 -15.01
N ASP A 198 3.18 -30.35 -16.13
CA ASP A 198 3.27 -29.71 -17.43
C ASP A 198 2.24 -28.59 -17.58
N ALA A 199 2.66 -27.45 -18.10
CA ALA A 199 1.79 -26.29 -18.35
C ALA A 199 2.25 -25.49 -19.57
N ARG A 200 1.28 -24.93 -20.31
CA ARG A 200 1.55 -24.00 -21.41
C ARG A 200 1.87 -22.59 -20.94
N LEU A 201 1.54 -22.27 -19.70
CA LEU A 201 1.78 -20.99 -19.05
C LEU A 201 1.97 -21.24 -17.56
N VAL A 202 3.01 -20.68 -17.00
CA VAL A 202 3.25 -20.67 -15.55
C VAL A 202 3.04 -19.25 -15.01
N VAL A 203 2.21 -19.12 -13.99
CA VAL A 203 1.96 -17.84 -13.31
C VAL A 203 2.45 -17.96 -11.87
N SER A 204 3.44 -17.16 -11.51
CA SER A 204 3.98 -17.12 -10.15
C SER A 204 3.41 -15.93 -9.38
N ASN A 205 2.93 -16.19 -8.16
CA ASN A 205 2.56 -15.17 -7.19
C ASN A 205 3.63 -14.99 -6.09
N ALA A 206 4.76 -15.70 -6.21
CA ALA A 206 5.92 -15.44 -5.37
C ALA A 206 6.56 -14.09 -5.79
N ASP A 207 7.40 -13.52 -4.91
CA ASP A 207 8.12 -12.31 -5.27
C ASP A 207 9.08 -12.54 -6.46
N PRO A 208 9.44 -11.46 -7.18
CA PRO A 208 10.30 -11.59 -8.37
C PRO A 208 11.67 -12.21 -8.07
N THR A 209 12.26 -11.91 -6.91
CA THR A 209 13.57 -12.47 -6.54
C THR A 209 13.48 -13.98 -6.34
N HIS A 210 12.48 -14.43 -5.57
CA HIS A 210 12.24 -15.86 -5.38
C HIS A 210 11.89 -16.56 -6.69
N THR A 211 11.01 -15.96 -7.51
CA THR A 211 10.61 -16.55 -8.80
C THR A 211 11.79 -16.69 -9.76
N PHE A 212 12.49 -15.59 -10.05
CA PHE A 212 13.48 -15.57 -11.14
C PHE A 212 14.89 -15.94 -10.68
N LEU A 213 15.25 -15.76 -9.42
CA LEU A 213 16.58 -16.13 -8.91
C LEU A 213 16.56 -17.39 -8.02
N GLY A 214 15.36 -17.87 -7.65
CA GLY A 214 15.17 -19.06 -6.83
C GLY A 214 14.58 -20.25 -7.57
N LEU A 215 13.52 -20.03 -8.37
CA LEU A 215 12.78 -21.12 -9.04
C LEU A 215 13.14 -21.30 -10.51
N VAL A 216 13.73 -20.32 -11.17
CA VAL A 216 14.21 -20.43 -12.55
C VAL A 216 15.72 -20.60 -12.55
N ASP A 217 16.24 -21.51 -13.40
CA ASP A 217 17.68 -21.57 -13.63
C ASP A 217 18.16 -20.22 -14.20
N THR A 218 19.01 -19.55 -13.45
CA THR A 218 19.49 -18.20 -13.83
C THR A 218 20.28 -18.15 -15.13
N THR A 219 20.72 -19.31 -15.65
CA THR A 219 21.37 -19.40 -16.97
C THR A 219 20.39 -19.24 -18.13
N GLU A 220 19.11 -19.48 -17.90
CA GLU A 220 18.03 -19.30 -18.87
C GLU A 220 17.53 -17.84 -18.94
N LEU A 221 18.01 -16.95 -18.07
CA LEU A 221 17.61 -15.55 -18.02
C LEU A 221 18.63 -14.65 -18.72
N ASP A 222 18.12 -13.67 -19.46
CA ASP A 222 18.96 -12.59 -19.98
C ASP A 222 19.68 -11.86 -18.84
N ALA A 223 20.94 -11.49 -19.07
CA ALA A 223 21.79 -10.83 -18.08
C ALA A 223 21.16 -9.52 -17.54
N ASP A 224 20.43 -8.79 -18.37
CA ASP A 224 19.74 -7.56 -17.98
C ASP A 224 18.56 -7.86 -17.05
N VAL A 225 17.74 -8.86 -17.37
CA VAL A 225 16.61 -9.30 -16.51
C VAL A 225 17.12 -9.75 -15.14
N ARG A 226 18.18 -10.59 -15.12
CA ARG A 226 18.79 -11.07 -13.88
C ARG A 226 19.32 -9.92 -13.02
N ARG A 227 20.00 -8.94 -13.63
CA ARG A 227 20.50 -7.75 -12.93
C ARG A 227 19.34 -6.91 -12.39
N ASP A 228 18.31 -6.68 -13.19
CA ASP A 228 17.18 -5.86 -12.81
C ASP A 228 16.39 -6.49 -11.66
N VAL A 229 16.17 -7.80 -11.69
CA VAL A 229 15.55 -8.53 -10.58
C VAL A 229 16.42 -8.49 -9.30
N ALA A 230 17.73 -8.69 -9.43
CA ALA A 230 18.66 -8.62 -8.30
C ALA A 230 18.70 -7.22 -7.63
N ASN A 231 18.37 -6.17 -8.39
CA ASN A 231 18.31 -4.81 -7.89
C ASN A 231 16.94 -4.44 -7.25
N ILE A 232 15.96 -5.32 -7.30
CA ILE A 232 14.68 -5.10 -6.61
C ILE A 232 14.93 -5.09 -5.09
N ARG A 233 14.60 -3.98 -4.44
CA ARG A 233 14.71 -3.88 -2.99
C ARG A 233 13.57 -4.66 -2.33
N MET A 234 13.95 -5.64 -1.50
CA MET A 234 13.02 -6.50 -0.77
C MET A 234 12.93 -6.14 0.73
N ASP A 235 13.41 -4.96 1.11
CA ASP A 235 13.40 -4.49 2.49
C ASP A 235 11.96 -4.22 2.94
N GLY A 236 11.45 -5.02 3.87
CA GLY A 236 10.13 -4.84 4.45
C GLY A 236 10.12 -3.67 5.45
N PRO A 237 9.15 -2.74 5.37
CA PRO A 237 9.06 -1.60 6.30
C PRO A 237 8.43 -1.96 7.65
N ALA A 238 7.85 -3.15 7.80
CA ALA A 238 7.09 -3.52 9.00
C ALA A 238 7.25 -4.99 9.36
N GLY A 239 7.34 -5.26 10.66
CA GLY A 239 7.18 -6.59 11.24
C GLY A 239 5.73 -6.81 11.67
N LYS A 240 5.17 -7.99 11.42
CA LYS A 240 3.81 -8.36 11.83
C LYS A 240 3.84 -9.47 12.85
N VAL A 241 3.14 -9.27 13.97
CA VAL A 241 2.93 -10.28 15.01
C VAL A 241 1.43 -10.51 15.16
N ASN A 242 1.00 -11.77 15.09
CA ASN A 242 -0.40 -12.14 15.33
C ASN A 242 -0.53 -12.71 16.75
N PHE A 243 -1.51 -12.20 17.48
CA PHE A 243 -1.85 -12.68 18.81
C PHE A 243 -3.21 -13.37 18.77
N VAL A 244 -3.32 -14.49 19.47
CA VAL A 244 -4.60 -15.12 19.81
C VAL A 244 -4.88 -14.80 21.28
N LEU A 245 -5.99 -14.10 21.52
CA LEU A 245 -6.36 -13.62 22.84
C LEU A 245 -7.58 -14.40 23.36
N SER A 246 -7.65 -14.62 24.66
CA SER A 246 -8.79 -15.27 25.33
C SER A 246 -10.02 -14.37 25.43
N GLU A 247 -9.82 -13.06 25.37
CA GLU A 247 -10.88 -12.05 25.39
C GLU A 247 -10.46 -10.82 24.59
N GLU A 248 -11.43 -9.99 24.23
CA GLU A 248 -11.18 -8.74 23.53
C GLU A 248 -10.32 -7.79 24.38
N PRO A 249 -9.22 -7.23 23.84
CA PRO A 249 -8.34 -6.34 24.59
C PRO A 249 -9.05 -5.04 24.94
N ARG A 250 -8.76 -4.51 26.12
CA ARG A 250 -9.23 -3.20 26.54
C ARG A 250 -8.21 -2.14 26.14
N VAL A 251 -8.67 -1.18 25.35
CA VAL A 251 -7.86 -0.03 24.97
C VAL A 251 -8.22 1.16 25.86
N ASN A 252 -7.23 1.69 26.59
CA ASN A 252 -7.43 2.86 27.44
C ASN A 252 -7.85 4.07 26.59
N GLY A 253 -8.88 4.78 27.04
CA GLY A 253 -9.40 5.96 26.33
C GLY A 253 -10.52 5.66 25.32
N MET A 254 -10.76 4.39 24.98
CA MET A 254 -11.92 4.04 24.15
C MET A 254 -13.19 3.88 24.98
N PRO A 255 -14.37 4.24 24.41
CA PRO A 255 -15.66 4.05 25.07
C PRO A 255 -15.86 2.58 25.46
N ALA A 256 -16.34 2.34 26.69
CA ALA A 256 -16.60 0.99 27.19
C ALA A 256 -17.86 0.34 26.60
N ASP A 257 -18.46 0.90 25.55
CA ASP A 257 -19.63 0.34 24.89
C ASP A 257 -19.27 -0.95 24.15
N ARG A 258 -19.46 -2.07 24.83
CA ARG A 258 -19.21 -3.42 24.34
C ARG A 258 -20.33 -3.98 23.45
N THR A 259 -21.39 -3.21 23.19
CA THR A 259 -22.53 -3.67 22.38
C THR A 259 -22.20 -3.71 20.89
N LYS A 260 -21.10 -3.08 20.49
CA LYS A 260 -20.59 -3.13 19.12
C LYS A 260 -19.18 -3.75 19.15
N PRO A 261 -18.93 -4.81 18.38
CA PRO A 261 -17.58 -5.33 18.25
C PRO A 261 -16.67 -4.20 17.75
N GLN A 262 -15.68 -3.84 18.56
CA GLN A 262 -14.71 -2.79 18.21
C GLN A 262 -13.69 -3.37 17.23
N ARG A 263 -14.15 -3.71 16.04
CA ARG A 263 -13.29 -4.09 14.93
C ARG A 263 -12.66 -2.83 14.38
N SER A 264 -11.48 -2.52 14.85
CA SER A 264 -10.87 -1.23 14.56
C SER A 264 -9.36 -1.40 14.36
N LEU A 265 -8.82 -0.55 13.52
CA LEU A 265 -7.40 -0.30 13.45
C LEU A 265 -7.07 0.75 14.51
N PHE A 266 -6.16 0.43 15.42
CA PHE A 266 -5.61 1.39 16.38
C PHE A 266 -4.17 1.65 16.04
N THR A 267 -3.81 2.92 15.94
CA THR A 267 -2.43 3.31 15.76
C THR A 267 -1.95 4.04 17.01
N LEU A 268 -0.89 3.54 17.61
CA LEU A 268 -0.09 4.31 18.54
C LEU A 268 0.79 5.23 17.72
N ILE A 269 0.30 6.46 17.51
CA ILE A 269 0.91 7.42 16.60
C ILE A 269 2.04 8.16 17.32
N PRO A 270 3.31 7.93 16.92
CA PRO A 270 4.43 8.73 17.42
C PRO A 270 4.33 10.16 16.88
N THR A 271 5.12 11.06 17.41
CA THR A 271 5.34 12.36 16.78
C THR A 271 6.05 12.19 15.42
N LEU A 272 6.04 13.24 14.58
CA LEU A 272 6.81 13.20 13.33
C LEU A 272 8.31 12.93 13.62
N ALA A 273 8.83 13.51 14.71
CA ALA A 273 10.19 13.28 15.14
C ALA A 273 10.46 11.83 15.58
N ASP A 274 9.52 11.22 16.32
CA ASP A 274 9.64 9.81 16.70
C ASP A 274 9.57 8.91 15.47
N ALA A 275 8.68 9.21 14.49
CA ALA A 275 8.58 8.45 13.25
C ALA A 275 9.87 8.53 12.41
N GLU A 276 10.49 9.69 12.33
CA GLU A 276 11.81 9.86 11.70
C GLU A 276 12.91 9.10 12.47
N ALA A 277 12.86 9.12 13.80
CA ALA A 277 13.80 8.37 14.64
C ALA A 277 13.63 6.84 14.45
N ASN A 278 12.38 6.35 14.28
CA ASN A 278 12.12 4.94 13.95
C ASN A 278 12.78 4.55 12.63
N TYR A 279 12.62 5.36 11.59
CA TYR A 279 13.26 5.12 10.31
C TYR A 279 14.79 5.12 10.43
N ASN A 280 15.36 6.13 11.07
CA ASN A 280 16.82 6.24 11.24
C ASN A 280 17.39 5.09 12.06
N ALA A 281 16.70 4.61 13.09
CA ALA A 281 17.12 3.44 13.86
C ALA A 281 17.09 2.17 12.99
N SER A 282 16.04 1.98 12.20
CA SER A 282 15.93 0.82 11.28
C SER A 282 17.07 0.77 10.26
N GLN A 283 17.54 1.94 9.76
CA GLN A 283 18.67 2.00 8.83
C GLN A 283 20.02 1.56 9.48
N ARG A 284 20.09 1.59 10.81
CA ARG A 284 21.26 1.11 11.56
C ARG A 284 21.08 -0.29 12.14
N GLY A 285 19.92 -0.94 11.87
CA GLY A 285 19.58 -2.23 12.49
C GLY A 285 19.31 -2.15 13.99
N GLU A 286 18.89 -0.98 14.48
CA GLU A 286 18.60 -0.70 15.88
C GLU A 286 17.10 -0.65 16.13
N LEU A 287 16.67 -0.95 17.37
CA LEU A 287 15.30 -0.72 17.82
C LEU A 287 15.18 0.74 18.28
N PRO A 288 14.12 1.46 17.85
CA PRO A 288 13.89 2.82 18.32
C PRO A 288 13.40 2.82 19.77
N GLU A 289 13.58 3.94 20.47
CA GLU A 289 13.10 4.10 21.85
C GLU A 289 11.56 4.04 21.93
N ARG A 290 10.88 4.57 20.92
CA ARG A 290 9.40 4.54 20.81
C ARG A 290 9.01 3.96 19.48
N LEU A 291 8.39 2.79 19.53
CA LEU A 291 7.89 2.10 18.34
C LEU A 291 6.59 2.73 17.82
N TRP A 292 6.51 2.86 16.51
CA TRP A 292 5.22 3.00 15.84
C TRP A 292 4.55 1.62 15.79
N VAL A 293 3.33 1.54 16.29
CA VAL A 293 2.60 0.27 16.36
C VAL A 293 1.19 0.45 15.84
N ASP A 294 0.83 -0.36 14.86
CA ASP A 294 -0.54 -0.50 14.37
C ASP A 294 -1.12 -1.80 14.89
N CYS A 295 -2.27 -1.73 15.53
CA CYS A 295 -2.98 -2.87 16.07
C CYS A 295 -4.30 -3.05 15.32
N VAL A 296 -4.52 -4.23 14.74
CA VAL A 296 -5.76 -4.57 14.05
C VAL A 296 -6.50 -5.62 14.85
N LEU A 297 -7.72 -5.32 15.26
CA LEU A 297 -8.65 -6.32 15.80
C LEU A 297 -9.42 -6.93 14.63
N ALA A 298 -9.00 -8.11 14.19
CA ALA A 298 -9.46 -8.72 12.93
C ALA A 298 -10.69 -9.63 13.09
N SER A 299 -11.06 -10.01 14.34
CA SER A 299 -12.17 -10.93 14.60
C SER A 299 -12.86 -10.63 15.93
#